data_b9fb4a0ec850f020614bb94bf7e5126e
#
_entry.id   b9fb4a0ec850f020614bb94bf7e5126e
#
_cell.length_a   1.000
_cell.length_b   1.000
_cell.length_c   1.000
_cell.angle_alpha   90.00
_cell.angle_beta   90.00
_cell.angle_gamma   90.00
#
_symmetry.space_group_name_H-M   'P 1'
#
loop_
_entity.id
_entity.type
_entity.pdbx_description
1 polymer ?
#
loop_
_entity_poly.entity_id
_entity_poly.type
_entity_poly.pdbx_seq_one_letter_code
_entity_poly.pdbx_strand_id
1 'polypeptide(L)'
;MKAYQELTKEELLTLKAELNAAYEDAKGKGLKLDMSRGKPAVNQLDMTMDFLDVVNSQSAMKAEDGMDVRNYGGLDGIAEAKKLMADILEVKPENVIVCGNASLTIMYDTVSRAMTHGILGNTPWCKLDHVKFLCPVPGYDRHFGITEHFGIEMINVPMTPEGPDMDLVEKLVSEDPAIKGIWCVPKYSNPQGYTYSDETVRRFAALTPAAPDFRIFWDNAYAIHHLYDDRQDQLLEILSECEKAGHPDMVFEFCSTSKVSFAGSGIAAIASSKANLDDMRKSMTIQTIGYDKINQLRHVRYFKDINGIREHMKKHAAIMRPKFEAVLKVLDEELGGLGIGSWTKPNGGYFISFDAMDGCAKAIAAKCKEAGVTLTGAGATFPYKKDPKDSNIRIAPSFPTPEEMAMATDLFVLCVKMVSVDKLLENK
;
A
#
# COMPACT_ATOMS: atom_id res chain seq x y z
N MET A 1 26.94 -4.32 -20.82
CA MET A 1 27.98 -3.53 -20.11
C MET A 1 28.67 -4.42 -19.08
N LYS A 2 29.91 -4.12 -18.70
CA LYS A 2 30.64 -4.84 -17.63
C LYS A 2 30.04 -4.45 -16.27
N ALA A 3 29.83 -5.42 -15.36
CA ALA A 3 29.34 -5.11 -14.03
C ALA A 3 30.35 -4.23 -13.26
N TYR A 4 29.86 -3.29 -12.45
CA TYR A 4 30.73 -2.34 -11.74
C TYR A 4 31.69 -3.00 -10.77
N GLN A 5 31.33 -4.13 -10.19
CA GLN A 5 32.21 -4.93 -9.33
C GLN A 5 33.45 -5.48 -10.07
N GLU A 6 33.35 -5.65 -11.39
CA GLU A 6 34.42 -6.17 -12.23
C GLU A 6 35.39 -5.08 -12.72
N LEU A 7 35.06 -3.80 -12.48
CA LEU A 7 35.91 -2.67 -12.87
C LEU A 7 37.15 -2.58 -11.98
N THR A 8 38.27 -2.20 -12.56
CA THR A 8 39.49 -1.89 -11.80
C THR A 8 39.31 -0.60 -11.01
N LYS A 9 40.21 -0.34 -10.05
CA LYS A 9 40.22 0.93 -9.33
C LYS A 9 40.38 2.15 -10.25
N GLU A 10 41.23 2.02 -11.24
CA GLU A 10 41.49 3.11 -12.24
C GLU A 10 40.23 3.36 -13.08
N GLU A 11 39.57 2.29 -13.56
CA GLU A 11 38.30 2.40 -14.32
C GLU A 11 37.22 3.07 -13.46
N LEU A 12 37.10 2.71 -12.17
CA LEU A 12 36.14 3.33 -11.24
C LEU A 12 36.45 4.81 -10.97
N LEU A 13 37.75 5.19 -10.86
CA LEU A 13 38.13 6.59 -10.66
C LEU A 13 37.82 7.45 -11.90
N THR A 14 38.05 6.92 -13.10
CA THR A 14 37.68 7.56 -14.36
C THR A 14 36.17 7.77 -14.45
N LEU A 15 35.41 6.70 -14.21
CA LEU A 15 33.94 6.73 -14.18
C LEU A 15 33.40 7.73 -13.12
N LYS A 16 34.01 7.79 -11.95
CA LYS A 16 33.66 8.76 -10.92
C LYS A 16 33.80 10.20 -11.40
N ALA A 17 34.86 10.52 -12.11
CA ALA A 17 35.07 11.87 -12.66
C ALA A 17 33.99 12.24 -13.69
N GLU A 18 33.64 11.31 -14.58
CA GLU A 18 32.57 11.50 -15.56
C GLU A 18 31.21 11.70 -14.93
N LEU A 19 30.84 10.84 -13.94
CA LEU A 19 29.58 10.92 -13.22
C LEU A 19 29.46 12.20 -12.41
N ASN A 20 30.54 12.67 -11.77
CA ASN A 20 30.54 13.94 -11.06
C ASN A 20 30.28 15.13 -11.98
N ALA A 21 30.90 15.17 -13.16
CA ALA A 21 30.66 16.21 -14.15
C ALA A 21 29.19 16.22 -14.61
N ALA A 22 28.64 15.04 -14.91
CA ALA A 22 27.23 14.88 -15.28
C ALA A 22 26.27 15.29 -14.15
N TYR A 23 26.64 15.04 -12.90
CA TYR A 23 25.83 15.42 -11.73
C TYR A 23 25.77 16.94 -11.53
N GLU A 24 26.92 17.63 -11.66
CA GLU A 24 26.94 19.11 -11.55
C GLU A 24 26.13 19.75 -12.69
N ASP A 25 26.17 19.20 -13.90
CA ASP A 25 25.32 19.67 -15.01
C ASP A 25 23.83 19.44 -14.70
N ALA A 26 23.46 18.25 -14.22
CA ALA A 26 22.09 17.93 -13.85
C ALA A 26 21.58 18.82 -12.72
N LYS A 27 22.38 19.08 -11.69
CA LYS A 27 22.09 19.99 -10.58
C LYS A 27 21.89 21.43 -11.05
N GLY A 28 22.66 21.87 -12.04
CA GLY A 28 22.52 23.18 -12.68
C GLY A 28 21.18 23.40 -13.38
N LYS A 29 20.45 22.35 -13.73
CA LYS A 29 19.12 22.43 -14.37
C LYS A 29 18.01 22.88 -13.40
N GLY A 30 18.24 22.87 -12.09
CA GLY A 30 17.32 23.38 -11.08
C GLY A 30 15.99 22.64 -11.00
N LEU A 31 16.01 21.30 -11.14
CA LEU A 31 14.83 20.44 -11.09
C LEU A 31 14.07 20.60 -9.76
N LYS A 32 12.74 20.43 -9.80
CA LYS A 32 11.87 20.42 -8.62
C LYS A 32 10.80 19.36 -8.80
N LEU A 33 11.19 18.09 -8.69
CA LEU A 33 10.36 16.93 -8.97
C LEU A 33 10.15 16.10 -7.70
N ASP A 34 8.95 15.53 -7.55
CA ASP A 34 8.57 14.75 -6.36
C ASP A 34 8.09 13.34 -6.76
N MET A 35 8.92 12.34 -6.47
CA MET A 35 8.61 10.91 -6.63
C MET A 35 8.35 10.23 -5.28
N SER A 36 8.04 10.98 -4.22
CA SER A 36 7.93 10.43 -2.86
C SER A 36 6.55 9.88 -2.53
N ARG A 37 5.48 10.38 -3.18
CA ARG A 37 4.10 10.13 -2.77
C ARG A 37 3.28 9.44 -3.85
N GLY A 38 2.74 8.27 -3.50
CA GLY A 38 1.74 7.57 -4.31
C GLY A 38 0.35 8.20 -4.16
N LYS A 39 0.14 9.36 -4.76
CA LYS A 39 -1.15 10.07 -4.81
C LYS A 39 -1.61 10.23 -6.26
N PRO A 40 -2.94 10.29 -6.51
CA PRO A 40 -3.46 10.61 -7.84
C PRO A 40 -2.92 11.95 -8.36
N ALA A 41 -2.61 11.99 -9.65
CA ALA A 41 -2.28 13.23 -10.35
C ALA A 41 -3.53 14.06 -10.62
N VAL A 42 -3.35 15.35 -10.94
CA VAL A 42 -4.47 16.27 -11.21
C VAL A 42 -5.40 15.74 -12.31
N ASN A 43 -4.85 15.25 -13.41
CA ASN A 43 -5.63 14.68 -14.51
C ASN A 43 -6.42 13.42 -14.12
N GLN A 44 -5.98 12.65 -13.13
CA GLN A 44 -6.76 11.54 -12.58
C GLN A 44 -7.95 12.03 -11.75
N LEU A 45 -7.79 13.14 -11.03
CA LEU A 45 -8.85 13.75 -10.25
C LEU A 45 -9.86 14.45 -11.20
N ASP A 46 -9.39 15.17 -12.20
CA ASP A 46 -10.22 15.92 -13.15
C ASP A 46 -11.18 15.00 -13.93
N MET A 47 -10.75 13.78 -14.27
CA MET A 47 -11.65 12.84 -14.97
C MET A 47 -12.79 12.30 -14.08
N THR A 48 -12.77 12.59 -12.78
CA THR A 48 -13.81 12.19 -11.82
C THR A 48 -14.72 13.37 -11.45
N MET A 49 -14.57 14.55 -12.06
CA MET A 49 -15.30 15.75 -11.65
C MET A 49 -16.82 15.61 -11.78
N ASP A 50 -17.33 14.90 -12.80
CA ASP A 50 -18.77 14.63 -12.98
C ASP A 50 -19.39 13.85 -11.78
N PHE A 51 -18.55 13.23 -10.96
CA PHE A 51 -18.96 12.62 -9.70
C PHE A 51 -19.62 13.63 -8.73
N LEU A 52 -19.25 14.89 -8.80
CA LEU A 52 -19.83 15.94 -7.94
C LEU A 52 -21.27 16.28 -8.30
N ASP A 53 -21.69 16.02 -9.55
CA ASP A 53 -23.00 16.40 -10.08
C ASP A 53 -24.07 15.31 -9.95
N VAL A 54 -23.67 14.05 -9.63
CA VAL A 54 -24.64 12.93 -9.56
C VAL A 54 -25.55 12.97 -8.34
N VAL A 55 -25.22 13.77 -7.33
CA VAL A 55 -26.07 14.07 -6.17
C VAL A 55 -26.07 15.57 -5.93
N ASN A 56 -27.22 16.20 -6.11
CA ASN A 56 -27.43 17.64 -5.99
C ASN A 56 -28.80 17.94 -5.34
N SER A 57 -29.19 19.20 -5.25
CA SER A 57 -30.44 19.64 -4.61
C SER A 57 -31.72 19.10 -5.26
N GLN A 58 -31.65 18.58 -6.47
CA GLN A 58 -32.77 17.99 -7.19
C GLN A 58 -32.83 16.46 -7.10
N SER A 59 -31.81 15.88 -6.48
CA SER A 59 -31.69 14.42 -6.36
C SER A 59 -32.64 13.84 -5.32
N ALA A 60 -33.19 12.67 -5.59
CA ALA A 60 -33.85 11.87 -4.57
C ALA A 60 -32.81 11.43 -3.53
N MET A 61 -32.94 11.89 -2.28
CA MET A 61 -31.98 11.67 -1.20
C MET A 61 -32.34 10.42 -0.39
N LYS A 62 -32.62 9.32 -1.08
CA LYS A 62 -32.98 8.04 -0.50
C LYS A 62 -32.12 6.91 -1.05
N ALA A 63 -31.72 6.02 -0.15
CA ALA A 63 -31.16 4.72 -0.49
C ALA A 63 -32.25 3.78 -1.05
N GLU A 64 -31.86 2.63 -1.61
CA GLU A 64 -32.78 1.67 -2.22
C GLU A 64 -33.79 1.10 -1.21
N ASP A 65 -33.45 0.96 0.05
CA ASP A 65 -34.32 0.53 1.13
C ASP A 65 -35.29 1.63 1.65
N GLY A 66 -35.18 2.83 1.07
CA GLY A 66 -35.99 4.00 1.44
C GLY A 66 -35.41 4.87 2.54
N MET A 67 -34.23 4.53 3.09
CA MET A 67 -33.53 5.34 4.10
C MET A 67 -33.21 6.74 3.56
N ASP A 68 -33.56 7.78 4.32
CA ASP A 68 -33.14 9.15 4.00
C ASP A 68 -31.67 9.35 4.35
N VAL A 69 -30.83 9.48 3.32
CA VAL A 69 -29.36 9.57 3.48
C VAL A 69 -28.89 10.87 4.15
N ARG A 70 -29.77 11.86 4.32
CA ARG A 70 -29.49 13.13 4.99
C ARG A 70 -29.59 13.04 6.52
N ASN A 71 -30.19 11.98 7.04
CA ASN A 71 -30.51 11.86 8.45
C ASN A 71 -29.58 10.86 9.17
N TYR A 72 -29.71 10.79 10.46
CA TYR A 72 -28.99 9.80 11.31
C TYR A 72 -29.36 8.36 10.94
N GLY A 73 -28.57 7.41 11.44
CA GLY A 73 -28.79 5.98 11.25
C GLY A 73 -27.94 5.38 10.12
N GLY A 74 -28.10 4.07 9.91
CA GLY A 74 -27.32 3.33 8.94
C GLY A 74 -25.85 3.18 9.35
N LEU A 75 -25.61 2.64 10.53
CA LEU A 75 -24.25 2.46 11.09
C LEU A 75 -23.31 1.73 10.12
N ASP A 76 -23.81 0.72 9.43
CA ASP A 76 -23.05 -0.10 8.48
C ASP A 76 -22.90 0.54 7.08
N GLY A 77 -23.53 1.69 6.85
CA GLY A 77 -23.67 2.30 5.53
C GLY A 77 -24.97 1.87 4.82
N ILE A 78 -25.22 2.44 3.64
CA ILE A 78 -26.37 2.07 2.80
C ILE A 78 -26.12 0.74 2.10
N ALA A 79 -27.20 -0.03 1.84
CA ALA A 79 -27.09 -1.40 1.33
C ALA A 79 -26.35 -1.49 -0.01
N GLU A 80 -26.64 -0.57 -0.93
CA GLU A 80 -25.98 -0.51 -2.23
C GLU A 80 -24.50 -0.12 -2.16
N ALA A 81 -24.09 0.69 -1.18
CA ALA A 81 -22.66 0.96 -0.95
C ALA A 81 -21.94 -0.24 -0.34
N LYS A 82 -22.60 -0.96 0.57
CA LYS A 82 -22.08 -2.24 1.08
C LYS A 82 -21.86 -3.23 -0.05
N LYS A 83 -22.84 -3.36 -0.96
CA LYS A 83 -22.72 -4.22 -2.14
C LYS A 83 -21.55 -3.79 -3.03
N LEU A 84 -21.43 -2.51 -3.33
CA LEU A 84 -20.35 -1.99 -4.18
C LEU A 84 -18.96 -2.30 -3.59
N MET A 85 -18.78 -2.08 -2.28
CA MET A 85 -17.52 -2.38 -1.60
C MET A 85 -17.25 -3.89 -1.48
N ALA A 86 -18.31 -4.68 -1.27
CA ALA A 86 -18.23 -6.14 -1.26
C ALA A 86 -17.80 -6.69 -2.64
N ASP A 87 -18.32 -6.14 -3.71
CA ASP A 87 -17.95 -6.52 -5.09
C ASP A 87 -16.47 -6.18 -5.40
N ILE A 88 -15.91 -5.10 -4.81
CA ILE A 88 -14.48 -4.76 -4.91
C ILE A 88 -13.61 -5.81 -4.20
N LEU A 89 -14.05 -6.26 -3.04
CA LEU A 89 -13.32 -7.22 -2.19
C LEU A 89 -13.64 -8.69 -2.51
N GLU A 90 -14.62 -8.93 -3.38
CA GLU A 90 -15.12 -10.27 -3.75
C GLU A 90 -15.71 -11.04 -2.55
N VAL A 91 -16.26 -10.32 -1.56
CA VAL A 91 -16.90 -10.86 -0.36
C VAL A 91 -18.42 -10.68 -0.38
N LYS A 92 -19.13 -11.25 0.60
CA LYS A 92 -20.57 -11.06 0.75
C LYS A 92 -20.88 -9.68 1.37
N PRO A 93 -21.96 -8.98 0.94
CA PRO A 93 -22.34 -7.67 1.49
C PRO A 93 -22.59 -7.68 3.00
N GLU A 94 -23.08 -8.78 3.58
CA GLU A 94 -23.28 -8.92 5.01
C GLU A 94 -21.96 -8.91 5.82
N ASN A 95 -20.86 -9.22 5.19
CA ASN A 95 -19.52 -9.17 5.78
C ASN A 95 -18.85 -7.79 5.71
N VAL A 96 -19.57 -6.74 5.26
CA VAL A 96 -19.00 -5.41 5.00
C VAL A 96 -19.65 -4.34 5.87
N ILE A 97 -18.86 -3.44 6.43
CA ILE A 97 -19.26 -2.15 6.98
C ILE A 97 -18.60 -1.06 6.16
N VAL A 98 -19.40 -0.12 5.64
CA VAL A 98 -18.90 1.07 4.94
C VAL A 98 -18.75 2.19 5.96
N CYS A 99 -17.53 2.71 6.08
CA CYS A 99 -17.13 3.72 7.05
C CYS A 99 -16.90 5.09 6.39
N GLY A 100 -16.02 5.90 6.99
CA GLY A 100 -15.60 7.20 6.47
C GLY A 100 -14.74 7.11 5.21
N ASN A 101 -13.93 8.14 4.96
CA ASN A 101 -13.28 8.31 3.67
C ASN A 101 -11.98 7.52 3.46
N ALA A 102 -11.38 6.97 4.50
CA ALA A 102 -10.05 6.35 4.40
C ALA A 102 -9.94 5.04 5.18
N SER A 103 -9.39 4.00 4.55
CA SER A 103 -9.09 2.72 5.21
C SER A 103 -8.08 2.88 6.37
N LEU A 104 -7.15 3.83 6.26
CA LEU A 104 -6.20 4.13 7.34
C LEU A 104 -6.89 4.47 8.66
N THR A 105 -7.97 5.25 8.63
CA THR A 105 -8.78 5.57 9.82
C THR A 105 -9.40 4.31 10.42
N ILE A 106 -9.94 3.42 9.58
CA ILE A 106 -10.54 2.17 10.06
C ILE A 106 -9.48 1.26 10.68
N MET A 107 -8.30 1.16 10.07
CA MET A 107 -7.18 0.38 10.62
C MET A 107 -6.74 0.93 11.97
N TYR A 108 -6.59 2.24 12.09
CA TYR A 108 -6.28 2.91 13.37
C TYR A 108 -7.35 2.61 14.42
N ASP A 109 -8.63 2.79 14.08
CA ASP A 109 -9.75 2.53 14.99
C ASP A 109 -9.81 1.05 15.41
N THR A 110 -9.48 0.12 14.51
CA THR A 110 -9.46 -1.31 14.80
C THR A 110 -8.38 -1.65 15.83
N VAL A 111 -7.16 -1.13 15.65
CA VAL A 111 -6.07 -1.28 16.63
C VAL A 111 -6.43 -0.58 17.95
N SER A 112 -7.00 0.63 17.90
CA SER A 112 -7.43 1.38 19.10
C SER A 112 -8.47 0.61 19.90
N ARG A 113 -9.45 -0.03 19.24
CA ARG A 113 -10.45 -0.88 19.93
C ARG A 113 -9.80 -2.11 20.57
N ALA A 114 -8.89 -2.77 19.86
CA ALA A 114 -8.16 -3.90 20.40
C ALA A 114 -7.33 -3.50 21.63
N MET A 115 -6.68 -2.34 21.58
CA MET A 115 -5.94 -1.78 22.73
C MET A 115 -6.83 -1.51 23.93
N THR A 116 -8.03 -0.94 23.73
CA THR A 116 -8.87 -0.43 24.82
C THR A 116 -9.95 -1.39 25.28
N HIS A 117 -10.47 -2.24 24.40
CA HIS A 117 -11.62 -3.14 24.68
C HIS A 117 -11.31 -4.62 24.42
N GLY A 118 -10.19 -4.94 23.76
CA GLY A 118 -9.90 -6.31 23.31
C GLY A 118 -10.71 -6.68 22.05
N ILE A 119 -10.57 -7.92 21.61
CA ILE A 119 -11.26 -8.48 20.44
C ILE A 119 -12.02 -9.72 20.90
N LEU A 120 -13.33 -9.80 20.62
CA LEU A 120 -14.20 -10.95 20.95
C LEU A 120 -14.10 -11.37 22.42
N GLY A 121 -14.07 -10.40 23.35
CA GLY A 121 -14.02 -10.67 24.79
C GLY A 121 -12.63 -11.02 25.33
N ASN A 122 -11.58 -11.02 24.52
CA ASN A 122 -10.22 -11.19 24.99
C ASN A 122 -9.74 -9.95 25.76
N THR A 123 -8.67 -10.11 26.52
CA THR A 123 -8.07 -9.01 27.30
C THR A 123 -7.66 -7.84 26.41
N PRO A 124 -8.05 -6.60 26.76
CA PRO A 124 -7.54 -5.41 26.05
C PRO A 124 -6.03 -5.39 25.98
N TRP A 125 -5.48 -5.11 24.80
CA TRP A 125 -4.04 -5.19 24.58
C TRP A 125 -3.23 -4.24 25.45
N CYS A 126 -3.80 -3.09 25.84
CA CYS A 126 -3.16 -2.16 26.77
C CYS A 126 -2.97 -2.72 28.20
N LYS A 127 -3.59 -3.87 28.54
CA LYS A 127 -3.44 -4.57 29.82
C LYS A 127 -2.48 -5.75 29.76
N LEU A 128 -1.90 -6.00 28.60
CA LEU A 128 -0.90 -7.05 28.40
C LEU A 128 0.51 -6.47 28.58
N ASP A 129 1.42 -7.26 29.10
CA ASP A 129 2.80 -6.84 29.29
C ASP A 129 3.53 -6.57 27.98
N HIS A 130 3.21 -7.36 26.95
CA HIS A 130 3.83 -7.25 25.61
C HIS A 130 2.78 -7.46 24.52
N VAL A 131 2.81 -6.60 23.53
CA VAL A 131 2.05 -6.73 22.27
C VAL A 131 3.00 -6.56 21.12
N LYS A 132 2.96 -7.48 20.16
CA LYS A 132 3.82 -7.50 18.99
C LYS A 132 3.02 -7.63 17.71
N PHE A 133 3.53 -7.04 16.64
CA PHE A 133 3.02 -7.19 15.28
C PHE A 133 4.11 -7.67 14.34
N LEU A 134 3.75 -8.58 13.45
CA LEU A 134 4.57 -8.92 12.31
C LEU A 134 4.42 -7.87 11.22
N CYS A 135 5.53 -7.45 10.68
CA CYS A 135 5.62 -6.39 9.69
C CYS A 135 6.39 -6.91 8.46
N PRO A 136 5.69 -7.37 7.42
CA PRO A 136 6.33 -7.68 6.14
C PRO A 136 7.07 -6.45 5.60
N VAL A 137 8.35 -6.63 5.25
CA VAL A 137 9.26 -5.57 4.84
C VAL A 137 10.00 -5.89 3.54
N PRO A 138 10.22 -4.88 2.68
CA PRO A 138 9.74 -3.50 2.79
C PRO A 138 8.21 -3.43 2.74
N GLY A 139 7.61 -2.47 3.46
CA GLY A 139 6.16 -2.37 3.63
C GLY A 139 5.64 -0.94 3.72
N TYR A 140 4.37 -0.79 4.11
CA TYR A 140 3.69 0.51 4.14
C TYR A 140 3.95 1.26 5.45
N ASP A 141 4.60 2.41 5.35
CA ASP A 141 5.03 3.25 6.47
C ASP A 141 3.89 3.68 7.42
N ARG A 142 2.65 3.81 6.92
CA ARG A 142 1.51 4.18 7.78
C ARG A 142 1.05 3.04 8.68
N HIS A 143 1.14 1.79 8.25
CA HIS A 143 0.91 0.64 9.11
C HIS A 143 1.88 0.63 10.28
N PHE A 144 3.17 0.83 10.00
CA PHE A 144 4.21 0.90 11.03
C PHE A 144 3.99 2.09 11.97
N GLY A 145 3.53 3.23 11.42
CA GLY A 145 3.19 4.40 12.21
C GLY A 145 2.05 4.16 13.19
N ILE A 146 1.01 3.38 12.83
CA ILE A 146 -0.07 2.98 13.75
C ILE A 146 0.49 2.13 14.89
N THR A 147 1.26 1.08 14.56
CA THR A 147 1.85 0.17 15.55
C THR A 147 2.78 0.90 16.50
N GLU A 148 3.66 1.74 15.99
CA GLU A 148 4.57 2.56 16.80
C GLU A 148 3.81 3.52 17.73
N HIS A 149 2.73 4.17 17.22
CA HIS A 149 1.90 5.08 18.00
C HIS A 149 1.27 4.43 19.23
N PHE A 150 0.85 3.17 19.11
CA PHE A 150 0.27 2.41 20.23
C PHE A 150 1.32 1.67 21.08
N GLY A 151 2.61 1.86 20.82
CA GLY A 151 3.69 1.21 21.57
C GLY A 151 3.78 -0.31 21.32
N ILE A 152 3.25 -0.79 20.21
CA ILE A 152 3.29 -2.19 19.80
C ILE A 152 4.68 -2.48 19.20
N GLU A 153 5.34 -3.52 19.68
CA GLU A 153 6.64 -3.96 19.15
C GLU A 153 6.48 -4.51 17.73
N MET A 154 7.36 -4.14 16.83
CA MET A 154 7.33 -4.55 15.44
C MET A 154 8.46 -5.52 15.10
N ILE A 155 8.09 -6.65 14.48
CA ILE A 155 9.02 -7.71 14.05
C ILE A 155 9.04 -7.72 12.52
N ASN A 156 10.21 -7.53 11.93
CA ASN A 156 10.39 -7.61 10.48
C ASN A 156 10.21 -9.04 9.97
N VAL A 157 9.42 -9.19 8.91
CA VAL A 157 9.29 -10.43 8.13
C VAL A 157 9.71 -10.14 6.70
N PRO A 158 10.69 -10.85 6.14
CA PRO A 158 11.10 -10.63 4.75
C PRO A 158 9.95 -10.88 3.77
N MET A 159 9.85 -10.04 2.73
CA MET A 159 8.96 -10.27 1.59
C MET A 159 9.65 -11.07 0.51
N THR A 160 8.87 -11.92 -0.15
CA THR A 160 9.22 -12.63 -1.39
C THR A 160 8.28 -12.18 -2.52
N PRO A 161 8.54 -12.51 -3.79
CA PRO A 161 7.61 -12.21 -4.88
C PRO A 161 6.19 -12.80 -4.71
N GLU A 162 6.04 -13.82 -3.88
CA GLU A 162 4.77 -14.52 -3.62
C GLU A 162 4.07 -14.08 -2.32
N GLY A 163 4.65 -13.16 -1.57
CA GLY A 163 4.17 -12.69 -0.28
C GLY A 163 5.25 -12.74 0.80
N PRO A 164 4.90 -12.58 2.10
CA PRO A 164 5.87 -12.68 3.17
C PRO A 164 6.43 -14.10 3.31
N ASP A 165 7.61 -14.21 3.93
CA ASP A 165 8.21 -15.49 4.33
C ASP A 165 7.25 -16.23 5.30
N MET A 166 6.44 -17.13 4.74
CA MET A 166 5.41 -17.83 5.49
C MET A 166 5.97 -18.85 6.47
N ASP A 167 7.16 -19.40 6.24
CA ASP A 167 7.79 -20.32 7.20
C ASP A 167 8.13 -19.57 8.50
N LEU A 168 8.63 -18.34 8.36
CA LEU A 168 8.87 -17.47 9.50
C LEU A 168 7.56 -17.01 10.16
N VAL A 169 6.56 -16.62 9.39
CA VAL A 169 5.24 -16.19 9.91
C VAL A 169 4.61 -17.30 10.75
N GLU A 170 4.48 -18.51 10.19
CA GLU A 170 3.87 -19.67 10.86
C GLU A 170 4.58 -20.00 12.17
N LYS A 171 5.91 -20.03 12.13
CA LYS A 171 6.73 -20.28 13.33
C LYS A 171 6.45 -19.24 14.41
N LEU A 172 6.62 -17.96 14.10
CA LEU A 172 6.48 -16.89 15.09
C LEU A 172 5.08 -16.81 15.68
N VAL A 173 4.05 -16.92 14.83
CA VAL A 173 2.65 -16.82 15.25
C VAL A 173 2.24 -18.00 16.14
N SER A 174 2.75 -19.21 15.87
CA SER A 174 2.43 -20.40 16.68
C SER A 174 3.18 -20.47 18.01
N GLU A 175 4.34 -19.80 18.13
CA GLU A 175 5.21 -19.88 19.32
C GLU A 175 5.01 -18.73 20.32
N ASP A 176 4.63 -17.52 19.84
CA ASP A 176 4.61 -16.31 20.67
C ASP A 176 3.18 -15.73 20.84
N PRO A 177 2.51 -15.89 21.99
CA PRO A 177 1.20 -15.36 22.25
C PRO A 177 1.15 -13.83 22.37
N ALA A 178 2.28 -13.14 22.41
CA ALA A 178 2.35 -11.69 22.39
C ALA A 178 2.12 -11.13 20.97
N ILE A 179 2.26 -11.95 19.93
CA ILE A 179 2.00 -11.56 18.54
C ILE A 179 0.51 -11.52 18.31
N LYS A 180 -0.04 -10.31 18.15
CA LYS A 180 -1.47 -10.03 18.02
C LYS A 180 -1.90 -9.71 16.60
N GLY A 181 -0.98 -9.45 15.70
CA GLY A 181 -1.34 -9.14 14.33
C GLY A 181 -0.17 -9.16 13.34
N ILE A 182 -0.56 -9.12 12.07
CA ILE A 182 0.32 -8.95 10.93
C ILE A 182 -0.29 -7.96 9.96
N TRP A 183 0.52 -7.03 9.44
CA TRP A 183 0.12 -6.13 8.37
C TRP A 183 0.35 -6.76 7.01
N CYS A 184 -0.66 -6.76 6.15
CA CYS A 184 -0.56 -7.28 4.78
C CYS A 184 -1.09 -6.26 3.78
N VAL A 185 -0.35 -6.06 2.67
CA VAL A 185 -0.85 -5.40 1.45
C VAL A 185 -0.78 -6.46 0.33
N PRO A 186 -1.85 -7.28 0.18
CA PRO A 186 -1.72 -8.56 -0.51
C PRO A 186 -1.72 -8.47 -2.03
N LYS A 187 -2.20 -7.37 -2.61
CA LYS A 187 -2.24 -7.16 -4.04
C LYS A 187 -1.52 -5.87 -4.41
N TYR A 188 -0.60 -5.98 -5.38
CA TYR A 188 0.24 -4.85 -5.79
C TYR A 188 0.88 -4.12 -4.60
N SER A 189 1.55 -4.88 -3.75
CA SER A 189 2.04 -4.46 -2.43
C SER A 189 2.84 -3.15 -2.47
N ASN A 190 2.75 -2.39 -1.41
CA ASN A 190 3.52 -1.16 -1.23
C ASN A 190 4.78 -1.46 -0.41
N PRO A 191 6.02 -1.34 -0.98
CA PRO A 191 6.32 -0.71 -2.28
C PRO A 191 6.55 -1.66 -3.45
N GLN A 192 6.56 -2.99 -3.26
CA GLN A 192 7.14 -3.94 -4.23
C GLN A 192 6.24 -4.26 -5.43
N GLY A 193 4.94 -4.00 -5.32
CA GLY A 193 3.98 -4.33 -6.37
C GLY A 193 3.72 -5.82 -6.52
N TYR A 194 4.11 -6.64 -5.56
CA TYR A 194 3.84 -8.07 -5.53
C TYR A 194 2.39 -8.37 -5.18
N THR A 195 1.87 -9.46 -5.72
CA THR A 195 0.57 -10.02 -5.34
C THR A 195 0.80 -11.37 -4.69
N TYR A 196 0.18 -11.61 -3.54
CA TYR A 196 0.34 -12.86 -2.80
C TYR A 196 -0.20 -14.03 -3.64
N SER A 197 0.55 -15.13 -3.66
CA SER A 197 0.13 -16.34 -4.35
C SER A 197 -1.03 -17.02 -3.63
N ASP A 198 -1.79 -17.85 -4.34
CA ASP A 198 -2.86 -18.65 -3.76
C ASP A 198 -2.36 -19.52 -2.61
N GLU A 199 -1.14 -20.05 -2.72
CA GLU A 199 -0.51 -20.84 -1.66
C GLU A 199 -0.26 -19.98 -0.41
N THR A 200 0.28 -18.79 -0.57
CA THR A 200 0.47 -17.85 0.54
C THR A 200 -0.85 -17.52 1.24
N VAL A 201 -1.92 -17.24 0.48
CA VAL A 201 -3.24 -16.96 1.06
C VAL A 201 -3.78 -18.17 1.83
N ARG A 202 -3.66 -19.39 1.29
CA ARG A 202 -4.08 -20.61 2.00
C ARG A 202 -3.26 -20.87 3.26
N ARG A 203 -1.96 -20.59 3.24
CA ARG A 203 -1.10 -20.67 4.43
C ARG A 203 -1.51 -19.67 5.49
N PHE A 204 -1.87 -18.45 5.11
CA PHE A 204 -2.47 -17.48 6.05
C PHE A 204 -3.77 -18.01 6.67
N ALA A 205 -4.66 -18.56 5.88
CA ALA A 205 -5.92 -19.10 6.36
C ALA A 205 -5.75 -20.30 7.31
N ALA A 206 -4.67 -21.07 7.14
CA ALA A 206 -4.35 -22.25 7.94
C ALA A 206 -3.49 -21.94 9.19
N LEU A 207 -3.15 -20.68 9.46
CA LEU A 207 -2.38 -20.30 10.65
C LEU A 207 -3.03 -20.82 11.94
N THR A 208 -2.20 -21.27 12.87
CA THR A 208 -2.60 -21.73 14.21
C THR A 208 -1.96 -20.82 15.28
N PRO A 209 -2.51 -19.62 15.51
CA PRO A 209 -1.90 -18.65 16.42
C PRO A 209 -1.92 -19.12 17.87
N ALA A 210 -0.81 -18.89 18.60
CA ALA A 210 -0.76 -19.04 20.04
C ALA A 210 -1.66 -18.02 20.76
N ALA A 211 -1.92 -16.86 20.14
CA ALA A 211 -2.84 -15.85 20.64
C ALA A 211 -4.24 -16.04 20.07
N PRO A 212 -5.30 -16.22 20.89
CA PRO A 212 -6.67 -16.41 20.40
C PRO A 212 -7.26 -15.17 19.73
N ASP A 213 -6.70 -14.02 20.00
CA ASP A 213 -7.07 -12.72 19.46
C ASP A 213 -6.11 -12.21 18.37
N PHE A 214 -5.26 -13.08 17.82
CA PHE A 214 -4.44 -12.76 16.66
C PHE A 214 -5.32 -12.41 15.45
N ARG A 215 -4.95 -11.38 14.69
CA ARG A 215 -5.66 -10.97 13.48
C ARG A 215 -4.71 -10.63 12.33
N ILE A 216 -5.12 -11.01 11.14
CA ILE A 216 -4.52 -10.60 9.88
C ILE A 216 -5.17 -9.28 9.46
N PHE A 217 -4.39 -8.21 9.38
CA PHE A 217 -4.80 -6.90 8.88
C PHE A 217 -4.51 -6.85 7.38
N TRP A 218 -5.54 -7.11 6.57
CA TRP A 218 -5.47 -7.32 5.14
C TRP A 218 -5.87 -6.05 4.40
N ASP A 219 -4.89 -5.16 4.15
CA ASP A 219 -5.12 -3.89 3.46
C ASP A 219 -5.11 -4.09 1.95
N ASN A 220 -6.28 -4.38 1.38
CA ASN A 220 -6.49 -4.59 -0.05
C ASN A 220 -6.70 -3.26 -0.79
N ALA A 221 -5.77 -2.32 -0.56
CA ALA A 221 -5.83 -0.95 -1.10
C ALA A 221 -5.79 -0.89 -2.63
N TYR A 222 -5.27 -1.91 -3.28
CA TYR A 222 -5.05 -1.95 -4.73
C TYR A 222 -5.84 -3.07 -5.43
N ALA A 223 -6.94 -3.54 -4.84
CA ALA A 223 -7.77 -4.62 -5.36
C ALA A 223 -8.09 -4.52 -6.87
N ILE A 224 -8.28 -3.30 -7.36
CA ILE A 224 -8.72 -2.98 -8.72
C ILE A 224 -7.77 -2.04 -9.48
N HIS A 225 -6.52 -1.89 -9.01
CA HIS A 225 -5.55 -0.92 -9.55
C HIS A 225 -4.59 -1.58 -10.55
N HIS A 226 -5.13 -2.22 -11.58
CA HIS A 226 -4.37 -2.81 -12.67
C HIS A 226 -3.78 -1.73 -13.58
N LEU A 227 -2.54 -1.93 -14.07
CA LEU A 227 -1.95 -1.06 -15.10
C LEU A 227 -2.23 -1.58 -16.51
N TYR A 228 -2.51 -2.88 -16.66
CA TYR A 228 -2.68 -3.55 -17.93
C TYR A 228 -3.98 -4.34 -17.96
N ASP A 229 -4.61 -4.43 -19.14
CA ASP A 229 -5.86 -5.19 -19.31
C ASP A 229 -5.61 -6.68 -19.52
N ASP A 230 -4.45 -7.04 -20.11
CA ASP A 230 -4.09 -8.40 -20.54
C ASP A 230 -3.27 -9.18 -19.50
N ARG A 231 -2.83 -8.53 -18.42
CA ARG A 231 -2.01 -9.13 -17.35
C ARG A 231 -2.36 -8.54 -15.98
N GLN A 232 -3.56 -8.88 -15.55
CA GLN A 232 -4.08 -8.52 -14.23
C GLN A 232 -3.77 -9.62 -13.23
N ASP A 233 -3.11 -9.26 -12.13
CA ASP A 233 -2.91 -10.21 -11.05
C ASP A 233 -4.24 -10.56 -10.41
N GLN A 234 -4.38 -11.82 -10.00
CA GLN A 234 -5.52 -12.31 -9.23
C GLN A 234 -5.09 -12.55 -7.80
N LEU A 235 -5.97 -12.24 -6.86
CA LEU A 235 -5.76 -12.50 -5.44
C LEU A 235 -6.88 -13.40 -4.95
N LEU A 236 -6.51 -14.51 -4.31
CA LEU A 236 -7.48 -15.41 -3.70
C LEU A 236 -8.17 -14.72 -2.52
N GLU A 237 -9.50 -14.86 -2.41
CA GLU A 237 -10.28 -14.17 -1.37
C GLU A 237 -10.05 -14.84 0.01
N ILE A 238 -9.49 -14.07 0.94
CA ILE A 238 -8.98 -14.57 2.22
C ILE A 238 -10.06 -14.95 3.23
N LEU A 239 -11.21 -14.26 3.26
CA LEU A 239 -12.27 -14.57 4.23
C LEU A 239 -12.86 -15.96 3.98
N SER A 240 -13.11 -16.30 2.72
CA SER A 240 -13.60 -17.63 2.32
C SER A 240 -12.57 -18.71 2.61
N GLU A 241 -11.29 -18.46 2.40
CA GLU A 241 -10.24 -19.43 2.72
C GLU A 241 -10.12 -19.64 4.24
N CYS A 242 -10.23 -18.58 5.04
CA CYS A 242 -10.28 -18.70 6.51
C CYS A 242 -11.53 -19.44 7.00
N GLU A 243 -12.69 -19.21 6.38
CA GLU A 243 -13.91 -19.97 6.70
C GLU A 243 -13.74 -21.47 6.41
N LYS A 244 -13.18 -21.84 5.24
CA LYS A 244 -12.85 -23.21 4.85
C LYS A 244 -11.85 -23.88 5.80
N ALA A 245 -10.87 -23.10 6.29
CA ALA A 245 -9.86 -23.58 7.24
C ALA A 245 -10.37 -23.66 8.68
N GLY A 246 -11.60 -23.21 8.99
CA GLY A 246 -12.17 -23.21 10.33
C GLY A 246 -11.75 -22.01 11.20
N HIS A 247 -11.22 -20.95 10.59
CA HIS A 247 -10.73 -19.75 11.26
C HIS A 247 -11.44 -18.46 10.77
N PRO A 248 -12.80 -18.42 10.75
CA PRO A 248 -13.55 -17.32 10.12
C PRO A 248 -13.25 -15.94 10.71
N ASP A 249 -12.81 -15.87 11.96
CA ASP A 249 -12.61 -14.62 12.70
C ASP A 249 -11.18 -14.06 12.58
N MET A 250 -10.29 -14.70 11.79
CA MET A 250 -8.88 -14.38 11.81
C MET A 250 -8.52 -13.09 11.03
N VAL A 251 -9.42 -12.57 10.18
CA VAL A 251 -9.10 -11.49 9.25
C VAL A 251 -9.93 -10.24 9.47
N PHE A 252 -9.26 -9.09 9.42
CA PHE A 252 -9.83 -7.79 9.12
C PHE A 252 -9.33 -7.35 7.75
N GLU A 253 -10.21 -7.25 6.76
CA GLU A 253 -9.89 -6.81 5.42
C GLU A 253 -10.35 -5.37 5.21
N PHE A 254 -9.52 -4.55 4.57
CA PHE A 254 -9.75 -3.13 4.39
C PHE A 254 -9.62 -2.73 2.92
N CYS A 255 -10.47 -1.80 2.47
CA CYS A 255 -10.30 -1.12 1.19
C CYS A 255 -10.86 0.30 1.25
N SER A 256 -10.59 1.09 0.22
CA SER A 256 -11.17 2.41 0.04
C SER A 256 -11.18 2.84 -1.42
N THR A 257 -12.01 3.84 -1.73
CA THR A 257 -12.04 4.50 -3.04
C THR A 257 -11.12 5.72 -3.11
N SER A 258 -10.19 5.87 -2.17
CA SER A 258 -9.28 7.04 -2.09
C SER A 258 -8.44 7.26 -3.35
N LYS A 259 -8.13 6.19 -4.09
CA LYS A 259 -7.40 6.26 -5.36
C LYS A 259 -8.29 5.89 -6.56
N VAL A 260 -9.60 5.87 -6.37
CA VAL A 260 -10.62 5.56 -7.39
C VAL A 260 -11.44 6.82 -7.72
N SER A 261 -12.01 7.45 -6.69
CA SER A 261 -12.74 8.73 -6.79
C SER A 261 -11.83 9.89 -6.34
N PHE A 262 -12.06 10.41 -5.15
CA PHE A 262 -11.22 11.47 -4.56
C PHE A 262 -10.61 11.01 -3.25
N ALA A 263 -9.31 11.21 -3.08
CA ALA A 263 -8.61 10.86 -1.85
C ALA A 263 -9.16 11.59 -0.60
N GLY A 264 -9.62 12.84 -0.78
CA GLY A 264 -10.22 13.64 0.29
C GLY A 264 -11.70 13.38 0.52
N SER A 265 -12.38 12.63 -0.36
CA SER A 265 -13.83 12.39 -0.33
C SER A 265 -14.21 11.01 -0.86
N GLY A 266 -13.39 10.00 -0.53
CA GLY A 266 -13.70 8.60 -0.82
C GLY A 266 -14.67 8.00 0.17
N ILE A 267 -14.96 6.71 0.00
CA ILE A 267 -15.55 5.83 0.99
C ILE A 267 -14.60 4.67 1.28
N ALA A 268 -14.61 4.18 2.50
CA ALA A 268 -13.78 3.07 2.92
C ALA A 268 -14.63 1.97 3.56
N ALA A 269 -14.16 0.76 3.52
CA ALA A 269 -14.85 -0.37 4.09
C ALA A 269 -13.91 -1.29 4.87
N ILE A 270 -14.50 -1.97 5.85
CA ILE A 270 -13.92 -3.14 6.49
C ILE A 270 -14.80 -4.33 6.19
N ALA A 271 -14.15 -5.45 5.85
CA ALA A 271 -14.81 -6.75 5.74
C ALA A 271 -14.24 -7.72 6.76
N SER A 272 -15.10 -8.55 7.35
CA SER A 272 -14.71 -9.57 8.33
C SER A 272 -15.86 -10.56 8.58
N SER A 273 -15.63 -11.50 9.48
CA SER A 273 -16.69 -12.39 9.96
C SER A 273 -17.81 -11.62 10.67
N LYS A 274 -18.98 -12.24 10.70
CA LYS A 274 -20.11 -11.67 11.46
C LYS A 274 -19.75 -11.42 12.93
N ALA A 275 -19.02 -12.32 13.57
CA ALA A 275 -18.64 -12.18 14.97
C ALA A 275 -17.75 -10.96 15.21
N ASN A 276 -16.72 -10.78 14.39
CA ASN A 276 -15.86 -9.60 14.46
C ASN A 276 -16.63 -8.29 14.20
N LEU A 277 -17.50 -8.26 13.19
CA LEU A 277 -18.29 -7.07 12.88
C LEU A 277 -19.29 -6.73 13.97
N ASP A 278 -19.94 -7.73 14.57
CA ASP A 278 -20.86 -7.52 15.70
C ASP A 278 -20.13 -6.98 16.93
N ASP A 279 -18.91 -7.46 17.17
CA ASP A 279 -18.07 -6.95 18.27
C ASP A 279 -17.63 -5.49 18.02
N MET A 280 -17.26 -5.18 16.79
CA MET A 280 -16.90 -3.81 16.38
C MET A 280 -18.09 -2.84 16.54
N ARG A 281 -19.29 -3.25 16.15
CA ARG A 281 -20.51 -2.40 16.25
C ARG A 281 -20.79 -1.93 17.66
N LYS A 282 -20.44 -2.71 18.69
CA LYS A 282 -20.59 -2.31 20.10
C LYS A 282 -19.85 -1.00 20.40
N SER A 283 -18.62 -0.86 19.92
CA SER A 283 -17.81 0.36 20.07
C SER A 283 -18.22 1.44 19.06
N MET A 284 -18.55 1.05 17.85
CA MET A 284 -18.95 1.99 16.80
C MET A 284 -20.21 2.78 17.17
N THR A 285 -21.19 2.17 17.82
CA THR A 285 -22.42 2.86 18.30
C THR A 285 -22.12 3.97 19.32
N ILE A 286 -20.97 3.92 19.98
CA ILE A 286 -20.52 4.98 20.89
C ILE A 286 -19.74 6.06 20.12
N GLN A 287 -19.00 5.65 19.09
CA GLN A 287 -18.15 6.54 18.29
C GLN A 287 -18.96 7.38 17.29
N THR A 288 -19.98 6.79 16.66
CA THR A 288 -20.78 7.43 15.60
C THR A 288 -22.21 6.86 15.56
N ILE A 289 -23.15 7.64 15.01
CA ILE A 289 -24.49 7.16 14.67
C ILE A 289 -24.53 6.63 13.22
N GLY A 290 -23.58 7.05 12.39
CA GLY A 290 -23.44 6.63 11.01
C GLY A 290 -22.46 7.55 10.28
N TYR A 291 -21.93 7.06 9.18
CA TYR A 291 -21.00 7.79 8.33
C TYR A 291 -21.74 8.59 7.24
N ASP A 292 -21.01 9.34 6.43
CA ASP A 292 -21.53 10.18 5.35
C ASP A 292 -22.25 9.36 4.25
N LYS A 293 -23.56 9.20 4.40
CA LYS A 293 -24.40 8.45 3.44
C LYS A 293 -24.67 9.22 2.14
N ILE A 294 -24.55 10.53 2.15
CA ILE A 294 -24.66 11.33 0.92
C ILE A 294 -23.48 11.00 0.01
N ASN A 295 -22.29 10.91 0.57
CA ASN A 295 -21.11 10.51 -0.19
C ASN A 295 -21.16 9.05 -0.64
N GLN A 296 -21.69 8.14 0.18
CA GLN A 296 -21.94 6.75 -0.21
C GLN A 296 -22.91 6.69 -1.41
N LEU A 297 -24.03 7.42 -1.35
CA LEU A 297 -25.02 7.50 -2.43
C LEU A 297 -24.41 8.05 -3.72
N ARG A 298 -23.51 9.05 -3.59
CA ARG A 298 -22.77 9.62 -4.72
C ARG A 298 -21.92 8.56 -5.43
N HIS A 299 -21.17 7.77 -4.66
CA HIS A 299 -20.35 6.69 -5.22
C HIS A 299 -21.19 5.65 -5.96
N VAL A 300 -22.29 5.21 -5.35
CA VAL A 300 -23.19 4.22 -5.98
C VAL A 300 -23.79 4.77 -7.27
N ARG A 301 -24.26 6.01 -7.29
CA ARG A 301 -24.86 6.60 -8.48
C ARG A 301 -23.86 6.85 -9.61
N TYR A 302 -22.64 7.20 -9.27
CA TYR A 302 -21.59 7.44 -10.25
C TYR A 302 -21.10 6.14 -10.89
N PHE A 303 -20.72 5.18 -10.06
CA PHE A 303 -20.14 3.92 -10.53
C PHE A 303 -21.20 2.89 -10.93
N LYS A 304 -22.35 2.91 -10.31
CA LYS A 304 -23.47 1.97 -10.45
C LYS A 304 -23.16 0.58 -9.90
N ASP A 305 -22.10 -0.06 -10.39
CA ASP A 305 -21.66 -1.39 -10.01
C ASP A 305 -20.15 -1.55 -10.20
N ILE A 306 -19.64 -2.76 -9.96
CA ILE A 306 -18.23 -3.09 -10.12
C ILE A 306 -17.73 -2.91 -11.56
N ASN A 307 -18.60 -3.08 -12.58
CA ASN A 307 -18.18 -2.88 -13.96
C ASN A 307 -17.95 -1.40 -14.25
N GLY A 308 -18.81 -0.52 -13.70
CA GLY A 308 -18.59 0.93 -13.76
C GLY A 308 -17.27 1.35 -13.11
N ILE A 309 -16.93 0.76 -11.96
CA ILE A 309 -15.63 0.98 -11.34
C ILE A 309 -14.49 0.48 -12.23
N ARG A 310 -14.58 -0.73 -12.77
CA ARG A 310 -13.56 -1.31 -13.66
C ARG A 310 -13.31 -0.45 -14.89
N GLU A 311 -14.37 0.03 -15.55
CA GLU A 311 -14.23 0.93 -16.69
C GLU A 311 -13.61 2.27 -16.31
N HIS A 312 -13.92 2.79 -15.14
CA HIS A 312 -13.28 4.00 -14.60
C HIS A 312 -11.78 3.75 -14.33
N MET A 313 -11.43 2.61 -13.74
CA MET A 313 -10.03 2.26 -13.44
C MET A 313 -9.18 2.02 -14.71
N LYS A 314 -9.76 1.60 -15.83
CA LYS A 314 -9.06 1.56 -17.12
C LYS A 314 -8.59 2.95 -17.57
N LYS A 315 -9.36 4.00 -17.28
CA LYS A 315 -8.96 5.39 -17.57
C LYS A 315 -7.78 5.80 -16.65
N HIS A 316 -7.81 5.42 -15.37
CA HIS A 316 -6.68 5.61 -14.46
C HIS A 316 -5.43 4.88 -14.97
N ALA A 317 -5.58 3.63 -15.40
CA ALA A 317 -4.48 2.84 -15.94
C ALA A 317 -3.85 3.49 -17.18
N ALA A 318 -4.65 4.07 -18.07
CA ALA A 318 -4.18 4.77 -19.26
C ALA A 318 -3.30 6.00 -18.92
N ILE A 319 -3.55 6.65 -17.79
CA ILE A 319 -2.73 7.78 -17.28
C ILE A 319 -1.47 7.25 -16.55
N MET A 320 -1.61 6.18 -15.79
CA MET A 320 -0.54 5.69 -14.92
C MET A 320 0.51 4.87 -15.66
N ARG A 321 0.09 4.00 -16.58
CA ARG A 321 0.96 3.07 -17.30
C ARG A 321 2.15 3.74 -17.99
N PRO A 322 1.99 4.82 -18.79
CA PRO A 322 3.13 5.47 -19.44
C PRO A 322 4.18 5.98 -18.46
N LYS A 323 3.77 6.38 -17.25
CA LYS A 323 4.67 6.85 -16.21
C LYS A 323 5.52 5.71 -15.63
N PHE A 324 4.88 4.56 -15.37
CA PHE A 324 5.58 3.35 -14.93
C PHE A 324 6.56 2.86 -16.01
N GLU A 325 6.11 2.81 -17.26
CA GLU A 325 6.92 2.37 -18.38
C GLU A 325 8.12 3.29 -18.62
N ALA A 326 7.96 4.60 -18.45
CA ALA A 326 9.06 5.56 -18.53
C ALA A 326 10.15 5.28 -17.48
N VAL A 327 9.76 5.06 -16.23
CA VAL A 327 10.69 4.71 -15.15
C VAL A 327 11.40 3.38 -15.43
N LEU A 328 10.62 2.33 -15.72
CA LEU A 328 11.16 0.99 -15.94
C LEU A 328 12.11 0.95 -17.13
N LYS A 329 11.79 1.67 -18.20
CA LYS A 329 12.66 1.80 -19.39
C LYS A 329 14.03 2.38 -19.03
N VAL A 330 14.07 3.50 -18.32
CA VAL A 330 15.33 4.15 -17.92
C VAL A 330 16.13 3.23 -16.97
N LEU A 331 15.47 2.57 -16.01
CA LEU A 331 16.15 1.64 -15.11
C LEU A 331 16.77 0.45 -15.89
N ASP A 332 16.01 -0.13 -16.83
CA ASP A 332 16.47 -1.27 -17.64
C ASP A 332 17.63 -0.87 -18.55
N GLU A 333 17.55 0.28 -19.24
CA GLU A 333 18.56 0.75 -20.17
C GLU A 333 19.86 1.20 -19.48
N GLU A 334 19.74 1.88 -18.33
CA GLU A 334 20.85 2.56 -17.69
C GLU A 334 21.51 1.76 -16.55
N LEU A 335 20.76 0.90 -15.85
CA LEU A 335 21.27 0.09 -14.75
C LEU A 335 21.30 -1.41 -15.05
N GLY A 336 20.63 -1.85 -16.12
CA GLY A 336 20.57 -3.25 -16.51
C GLY A 336 21.96 -3.86 -16.72
N GLY A 337 22.27 -4.93 -15.98
CA GLY A 337 23.55 -5.64 -16.07
C GLY A 337 24.74 -4.98 -15.37
N LEU A 338 24.56 -3.82 -14.71
CA LEU A 338 25.64 -3.16 -13.96
C LEU A 338 25.89 -3.79 -12.58
N GLY A 339 24.95 -4.57 -12.05
CA GLY A 339 25.06 -5.23 -10.74
C GLY A 339 25.02 -4.28 -9.53
N ILE A 340 24.49 -3.08 -9.68
CA ILE A 340 24.45 -2.04 -8.64
C ILE A 340 23.05 -1.74 -8.11
N GLY A 341 22.05 -2.48 -8.54
CA GLY A 341 20.69 -2.41 -8.05
C GLY A 341 19.76 -3.39 -8.73
N SER A 342 18.58 -3.56 -8.16
CA SER A 342 17.48 -4.36 -8.69
C SER A 342 16.16 -3.64 -8.45
N TRP A 343 15.15 -3.93 -9.26
CA TRP A 343 13.84 -3.28 -9.15
C TRP A 343 12.71 -4.19 -9.55
N THR A 344 11.52 -3.91 -9.01
CA THR A 344 10.31 -4.64 -9.34
C THR A 344 9.65 -4.10 -10.61
N LYS A 345 8.90 -4.97 -11.30
CA LYS A 345 8.13 -4.63 -12.52
C LYS A 345 6.65 -4.98 -12.27
N PRO A 346 5.91 -4.13 -11.56
CA PRO A 346 4.56 -4.43 -11.14
C PRO A 346 3.55 -4.37 -12.31
N ASN A 347 2.50 -5.21 -12.23
CA ASN A 347 1.36 -5.17 -13.15
C ASN A 347 0.25 -4.21 -12.68
N GLY A 348 0.42 -3.58 -11.51
CA GLY A 348 -0.55 -2.68 -10.91
C GLY A 348 -0.01 -1.91 -9.72
N GLY A 349 -0.90 -1.23 -9.00
CA GLY A 349 -0.54 -0.43 -7.83
C GLY A 349 0.04 0.94 -8.16
N TYR A 350 0.82 1.48 -7.23
CA TYR A 350 1.27 2.89 -7.24
C TYR A 350 2.78 3.05 -7.11
N PHE A 351 3.55 1.94 -7.00
CA PHE A 351 4.96 2.01 -6.63
C PHE A 351 5.82 1.04 -7.44
N ILE A 352 7.09 1.40 -7.56
CA ILE A 352 8.19 0.53 -7.96
C ILE A 352 9.15 0.48 -6.76
N SER A 353 9.57 -0.71 -6.35
CA SER A 353 10.62 -0.89 -5.35
C SER A 353 11.96 -1.03 -6.03
N PHE A 354 12.93 -0.30 -5.54
CA PHE A 354 14.32 -0.37 -5.98
C PHE A 354 15.20 -0.73 -4.79
N ASP A 355 16.05 -1.73 -4.95
CA ASP A 355 17.06 -2.12 -3.99
C ASP A 355 18.45 -1.78 -4.53
N ALA A 356 19.11 -0.80 -3.89
CA ALA A 356 20.49 -0.43 -4.17
C ALA A 356 21.48 -1.41 -3.51
N MET A 357 22.75 -1.22 -3.73
CA MET A 357 23.79 -1.89 -2.95
C MET A 357 23.64 -1.55 -1.45
N ASP A 358 23.93 -2.51 -0.59
CA ASP A 358 23.84 -2.35 0.87
C ASP A 358 24.62 -1.12 1.36
N GLY A 359 23.98 -0.28 2.18
CA GLY A 359 24.54 0.94 2.73
C GLY A 359 24.45 2.17 1.79
N CYS A 360 23.68 2.11 0.70
CA CYS A 360 23.66 3.16 -0.32
C CYS A 360 22.36 3.99 -0.38
N ALA A 361 21.24 3.49 0.14
CA ALA A 361 19.93 4.13 -0.09
C ALA A 361 19.83 5.56 0.44
N LYS A 362 20.35 5.82 1.66
CA LYS A 362 20.33 7.17 2.25
C LYS A 362 21.18 8.16 1.45
N ALA A 363 22.36 7.72 1.00
CA ALA A 363 23.26 8.56 0.21
C ALA A 363 22.65 8.89 -1.17
N ILE A 364 22.01 7.91 -1.82
CA ILE A 364 21.29 8.10 -3.10
C ILE A 364 20.15 9.11 -2.89
N ALA A 365 19.31 8.92 -1.89
CA ALA A 365 18.19 9.82 -1.62
C ALA A 365 18.65 11.26 -1.30
N ALA A 366 19.76 11.42 -0.57
CA ALA A 366 20.35 12.71 -0.28
C ALA A 366 20.86 13.43 -1.53
N LYS A 367 21.58 12.71 -2.41
CA LYS A 367 22.06 13.27 -3.69
C LYS A 367 20.91 13.65 -4.63
N CYS A 368 19.88 12.80 -4.73
CA CYS A 368 18.67 13.13 -5.51
C CYS A 368 18.02 14.43 -5.00
N LYS A 369 17.84 14.55 -3.69
CA LYS A 369 17.26 15.74 -3.07
C LYS A 369 18.08 17.00 -3.31
N GLU A 370 19.40 16.92 -3.20
CA GLU A 370 20.33 18.02 -3.47
C GLU A 370 20.19 18.53 -4.91
N ALA A 371 19.99 17.62 -5.86
CA ALA A 371 19.84 17.95 -7.28
C ALA A 371 18.38 18.19 -7.71
N GLY A 372 17.43 18.26 -6.75
CA GLY A 372 16.05 18.69 -6.98
C GLY A 372 15.04 17.57 -7.22
N VAL A 373 15.36 16.32 -6.93
CA VAL A 373 14.41 15.19 -6.97
C VAL A 373 14.17 14.67 -5.55
N THR A 374 12.92 14.77 -5.09
CA THR A 374 12.50 14.26 -3.78
C THR A 374 12.02 12.81 -3.89
N LEU A 375 12.61 11.93 -3.10
CA LEU A 375 12.19 10.54 -2.91
C LEU A 375 11.55 10.35 -1.53
N THR A 376 10.87 9.22 -1.32
CA THR A 376 10.49 8.78 0.02
C THR A 376 11.77 8.64 0.86
N GLY A 377 11.73 9.10 2.11
CA GLY A 377 12.90 9.00 3.00
C GLY A 377 13.39 7.56 3.11
N ALA A 378 14.70 7.35 2.96
CA ALA A 378 15.30 6.03 3.08
C ALA A 378 14.98 5.41 4.47
N GLY A 379 14.63 4.13 4.47
CA GLY A 379 14.17 3.42 5.67
C GLY A 379 12.68 3.55 5.98
N ALA A 380 11.93 4.44 5.34
CA ALA A 380 10.49 4.63 5.61
C ALA A 380 9.66 3.35 5.35
N THR A 381 10.13 2.46 4.49
CA THR A 381 9.50 1.17 4.18
C THR A 381 9.77 0.07 5.23
N PHE A 382 10.36 0.43 6.36
CA PHE A 382 10.69 -0.47 7.47
C PHE A 382 10.20 0.09 8.81
N PRO A 383 9.86 -0.78 9.77
CA PRO A 383 9.57 -0.39 11.14
C PRO A 383 10.65 0.52 11.73
N TYR A 384 10.22 1.50 12.52
CA TYR A 384 11.09 2.49 13.16
C TYR A 384 11.96 3.29 12.17
N LYS A 385 11.63 3.25 10.86
CA LYS A 385 12.40 3.87 9.75
C LYS A 385 13.84 3.34 9.66
N LYS A 386 14.04 2.06 10.00
CA LYS A 386 15.34 1.40 10.03
C LYS A 386 15.36 0.25 9.03
N ASP A 387 15.85 0.51 7.82
CA ASP A 387 16.24 -0.53 6.89
C ASP A 387 17.58 -1.10 7.34
N PRO A 388 17.66 -2.39 7.72
CA PRO A 388 18.92 -2.99 8.20
C PRO A 388 20.04 -2.99 7.15
N LYS A 389 19.67 -3.01 5.86
CA LYS A 389 20.62 -3.01 4.75
C LYS A 389 20.88 -1.61 4.19
N ASP A 390 20.04 -0.63 4.52
CA ASP A 390 20.09 0.70 3.89
C ASP A 390 20.14 0.60 2.36
N SER A 391 19.25 -0.19 1.78
CA SER A 391 19.22 -0.52 0.35
C SER A 391 17.90 -0.16 -0.34
N ASN A 392 16.76 -0.20 0.38
CA ASN A 392 15.46 -0.05 -0.24
C ASN A 392 15.06 1.40 -0.49
N ILE A 393 14.59 1.68 -1.71
CA ILE A 393 14.08 2.98 -2.14
C ILE A 393 12.73 2.76 -2.82
N ARG A 394 11.69 3.44 -2.34
CA ARG A 394 10.37 3.45 -2.96
C ARG A 394 10.26 4.58 -3.98
N ILE A 395 9.93 4.23 -5.22
CA ILE A 395 9.65 5.15 -6.32
C ILE A 395 8.15 5.22 -6.52
N ALA A 396 7.58 6.43 -6.55
CA ALA A 396 6.16 6.69 -6.79
C ALA A 396 5.94 7.42 -8.11
N PRO A 397 5.66 6.72 -9.23
CA PRO A 397 5.52 7.35 -10.55
C PRO A 397 4.21 8.12 -10.74
N SER A 398 3.29 8.07 -9.79
CA SER A 398 1.90 8.47 -10.02
C SER A 398 1.68 9.97 -10.26
N PHE A 399 2.42 10.85 -9.60
CA PHE A 399 2.11 12.28 -9.57
C PHE A 399 2.72 13.09 -10.73
N PRO A 400 4.04 13.00 -11.09
CA PRO A 400 4.61 13.78 -12.19
C PRO A 400 4.09 13.36 -13.57
N THR A 401 4.33 14.21 -14.58
CA THR A 401 4.07 13.82 -15.98
C THR A 401 5.05 12.73 -16.45
N PRO A 402 4.79 12.02 -17.57
CA PRO A 402 5.75 11.05 -18.12
C PRO A 402 7.13 11.65 -18.40
N GLU A 403 7.19 12.88 -18.91
CA GLU A 403 8.42 13.61 -19.21
C GLU A 403 9.18 13.98 -17.94
N GLU A 404 8.49 14.47 -16.92
CA GLU A 404 9.05 14.74 -15.60
C GLU A 404 9.55 13.46 -14.94
N MET A 405 8.85 12.33 -15.12
CA MET A 405 9.27 11.03 -14.62
C MET A 405 10.56 10.56 -15.28
N ALA A 406 10.69 10.72 -16.59
CA ALA A 406 11.91 10.38 -17.29
C ALA A 406 13.10 11.20 -16.76
N MET A 407 12.97 12.54 -16.68
CA MET A 407 14.01 13.42 -16.13
C MET A 407 14.39 13.09 -14.68
N ALA A 408 13.39 12.81 -13.83
CA ALA A 408 13.62 12.45 -12.44
C ALA A 408 14.33 11.09 -12.31
N THR A 409 14.00 10.14 -13.19
CA THR A 409 14.61 8.81 -13.19
C THR A 409 16.04 8.87 -13.75
N ASP A 410 16.32 9.68 -14.76
CA ASP A 410 17.68 9.93 -15.25
C ASP A 410 18.59 10.44 -14.13
N LEU A 411 18.11 11.42 -13.34
CA LEU A 411 18.85 11.91 -12.19
C LEU A 411 19.01 10.85 -11.09
N PHE A 412 17.95 10.10 -10.83
CA PHE A 412 17.99 8.99 -9.87
C PHE A 412 19.06 7.96 -10.24
N VAL A 413 19.07 7.52 -11.48
CA VAL A 413 20.04 6.57 -12.02
C VAL A 413 21.48 7.10 -11.91
N LEU A 414 21.69 8.38 -12.23
CA LEU A 414 22.98 9.03 -12.07
C LEU A 414 23.45 8.98 -10.62
N CYS A 415 22.57 9.30 -9.66
CA CYS A 415 22.87 9.23 -8.23
C CYS A 415 23.18 7.78 -7.77
N VAL A 416 22.43 6.78 -8.28
CA VAL A 416 22.70 5.36 -8.02
C VAL A 416 24.10 4.98 -8.49
N LYS A 417 24.47 5.32 -9.74
CA LYS A 417 25.81 5.06 -10.30
C LYS A 417 26.91 5.70 -9.45
N MET A 418 26.74 6.97 -9.08
CA MET A 418 27.72 7.72 -8.28
C MET A 418 27.98 7.07 -6.92
N VAL A 419 26.91 6.83 -6.15
CA VAL A 419 27.02 6.26 -4.80
C VAL A 419 27.58 4.84 -4.86
N SER A 420 27.18 4.05 -5.88
CA SER A 420 27.72 2.70 -6.07
C SER A 420 29.22 2.70 -6.39
N VAL A 421 29.69 3.64 -7.23
CA VAL A 421 31.13 3.82 -7.52
C VAL A 421 31.89 4.22 -6.26
N ASP A 422 31.37 5.17 -5.46
CA ASP A 422 31.98 5.57 -4.21
C ASP A 422 32.09 4.37 -3.27
N LYS A 423 31.03 3.58 -3.12
CA LYS A 423 30.99 2.37 -2.28
C LYS A 423 32.00 1.31 -2.72
N LEU A 424 32.13 1.09 -4.01
CA LEU A 424 33.08 0.12 -4.56
C LEU A 424 34.55 0.56 -4.39
N LEU A 425 34.79 1.86 -4.45
CA LEU A 425 36.13 2.43 -4.22
C LEU A 425 36.57 2.33 -2.75
N GLU A 426 35.63 2.34 -1.77
CA GLU A 426 35.92 2.09 -0.36
C GLU A 426 36.46 0.69 -0.11
N ASN A 427 36.08 -0.29 -0.95
CA ASN A 427 36.42 -1.69 -0.82
C ASN A 427 37.64 -2.13 -1.67
N LYS A 428 38.24 -1.22 -2.45
CA LYS A 428 39.40 -1.45 -3.34
C LYS A 428 40.58 -0.51 -3.00
#